data_072255e7e65b8970a202438e48b76110
#
_entry.id   072255e7e65b8970a202438e48b76110
#
_cell.length_a   1.000
_cell.length_b   1.000
_cell.length_c   1.000
_cell.angle_alpha   90.00
_cell.angle_beta   90.00
_cell.angle_gamma   90.00
#
_symmetry.space_group_name_H-M   'P 1'
#
loop_
_entity.id
_entity.type
_entity.pdbx_description
1 polymer ?
#
loop_
_entity_poly.entity_id
_entity_poly.type
_entity_poly.pdbx_seq_one_letter_code
_entity_poly.pdbx_strand_id
1 'polypeptide(L)'
;MRRISSLLALLLMTGLLSAQSLKKYTLAGSGCSYYNYCEITFELTKSEDSSHIWTGECVKDDINYGIICVKLKEPVTDLTMAEDLMISYADYLKTSFKITKVAGYGKGHRLQNKENTRGIIDYWSDMEKNNWKIKAWTDGKFIGFMFVYSQKELPEPKVSLFLDGFRLPG
;
A
#
# COMPACT_ATOMS: atom_id res chain seq x y z
N MET A 1 -34.87 31.22 29.32
CA MET A 1 -34.97 30.65 27.94
C MET A 1 -33.70 30.84 27.07
N ARG A 2 -32.72 31.65 27.46
CA ARG A 2 -31.49 31.93 26.64
C ARG A 2 -30.38 30.85 26.73
N ARG A 3 -30.42 29.96 27.74
CA ARG A 3 -29.38 28.92 27.96
C ARG A 3 -29.60 27.61 27.19
N ILE A 4 -30.82 27.34 26.74
CA ILE A 4 -31.16 26.11 26.02
C ILE A 4 -30.75 26.20 24.55
N SER A 5 -30.80 27.42 23.95
CA SER A 5 -30.40 27.65 22.55
C SER A 5 -28.91 27.42 22.30
N SER A 6 -28.04 27.69 23.30
CA SER A 6 -26.60 27.49 23.16
C SER A 6 -26.17 26.01 23.20
N LEU A 7 -26.93 25.16 23.93
CA LEU A 7 -26.67 23.70 23.98
C LEU A 7 -27.06 23.02 22.65
N LEU A 8 -28.14 23.49 22.02
CA LEU A 8 -28.60 22.93 20.75
C LEU A 8 -27.67 23.27 19.59
N ALA A 9 -27.03 24.46 19.61
CA ALA A 9 -26.05 24.86 18.63
C ALA A 9 -24.73 24.05 18.74
N LEU A 10 -24.34 23.63 19.94
CA LEU A 10 -23.14 22.82 20.16
C LEU A 10 -23.34 21.38 19.69
N LEU A 11 -24.56 20.83 19.78
CA LEU A 11 -24.89 19.48 19.30
C LEU A 11 -24.92 19.37 17.77
N LEU A 12 -25.22 20.47 17.06
CA LEU A 12 -25.26 20.51 15.58
C LEU A 12 -23.88 20.61 14.93
N MET A 13 -22.82 21.00 15.67
CA MET A 13 -21.46 21.04 15.13
C MET A 13 -20.72 19.69 15.15
N THR A 14 -21.23 18.67 15.83
CA THR A 14 -20.58 17.35 15.88
C THR A 14 -20.91 16.45 14.70
N GLY A 15 -21.77 16.87 13.80
CA GLY A 15 -22.30 16.05 12.70
C GLY A 15 -21.49 16.02 11.41
N LEU A 16 -20.36 16.74 11.29
CA LEU A 16 -19.61 16.88 10.03
C LEU A 16 -18.21 16.22 10.04
N LEU A 17 -17.92 15.39 11.01
CA LEU A 17 -16.79 14.46 10.89
C LEU A 17 -17.23 13.35 9.93
N SER A 18 -17.13 13.63 8.64
CA SER A 18 -17.19 12.61 7.59
C SER A 18 -16.05 11.62 7.87
N ALA A 19 -16.36 10.56 8.58
CA ALA A 19 -15.41 9.47 8.82
C ALA A 19 -15.05 8.91 7.44
N GLN A 20 -13.85 9.24 6.95
CA GLN A 20 -13.33 8.69 5.71
C GLN A 20 -13.22 7.17 5.90
N SER A 21 -14.20 6.43 5.37
CA SER A 21 -14.25 4.99 5.54
C SER A 21 -13.26 4.31 4.60
N LEU A 22 -12.40 3.51 5.19
CA LEU A 22 -11.57 2.55 4.47
C LEU A 22 -12.50 1.52 3.80
N LYS A 23 -12.42 1.38 2.47
CA LYS A 23 -13.25 0.45 1.70
C LYS A 23 -12.42 -0.69 1.17
N LYS A 24 -13.05 -1.87 1.05
CA LYS A 24 -12.43 -3.03 0.41
C LYS A 24 -12.67 -2.97 -1.10
N TYR A 25 -11.61 -3.16 -1.86
CA TYR A 25 -11.61 -3.25 -3.32
C TYR A 25 -10.99 -4.58 -3.75
N THR A 26 -11.33 -5.05 -4.94
CA THR A 26 -10.71 -6.22 -5.56
C THR A 26 -9.78 -5.78 -6.67
N LEU A 27 -8.65 -6.46 -6.79
CA LEU A 27 -7.73 -6.29 -7.90
C LEU A 27 -8.16 -7.26 -9.00
N ALA A 28 -8.92 -6.73 -9.97
CA ALA A 28 -9.62 -7.53 -10.98
C ALA A 28 -8.70 -8.51 -11.71
N GLY A 29 -9.11 -9.77 -11.80
CA GLY A 29 -8.38 -10.83 -12.48
C GLY A 29 -7.19 -11.43 -11.70
N SER A 30 -6.77 -10.86 -10.57
CA SER A 30 -5.67 -11.39 -9.76
C SER A 30 -6.14 -12.34 -8.65
N GLY A 31 -7.34 -12.12 -8.12
CA GLY A 31 -7.83 -12.73 -6.88
C GLY A 31 -7.38 -12.02 -5.61
N CYS A 32 -6.52 -11.02 -5.72
CA CYS A 32 -6.11 -10.16 -4.60
C CYS A 32 -7.18 -9.12 -4.27
N SER A 33 -7.14 -8.62 -3.05
CA SER A 33 -7.95 -7.46 -2.63
C SER A 33 -7.13 -6.53 -1.74
N TYR A 34 -7.62 -5.32 -1.56
CA TYR A 34 -6.96 -4.30 -0.75
C TYR A 34 -7.99 -3.38 -0.11
N TYR A 35 -7.59 -2.70 0.95
CA TYR A 35 -8.38 -1.67 1.60
C TYR A 35 -7.78 -0.30 1.30
N ASN A 36 -8.59 0.66 0.87
CA ASN A 36 -8.13 2.01 0.54
C ASN A 36 -9.20 3.07 0.78
N TYR A 37 -8.78 4.32 0.78
CA TYR A 37 -9.62 5.53 0.92
C TYR A 37 -10.12 6.07 -0.42
N CYS A 38 -9.54 5.62 -1.53
CA CYS A 38 -9.93 5.92 -2.89
C CYS A 38 -9.82 4.66 -3.77
N GLU A 39 -10.61 4.61 -4.82
CA GLU A 39 -10.55 3.53 -5.80
C GLU A 39 -9.34 3.71 -6.73
N ILE A 40 -8.60 2.64 -6.95
CA ILE A 40 -7.45 2.61 -7.85
C ILE A 40 -7.87 1.98 -9.17
N THR A 41 -7.59 2.68 -10.27
CA THR A 41 -7.66 2.10 -11.61
C THR A 41 -6.33 1.45 -11.94
N PHE A 42 -6.35 0.15 -12.29
CA PHE A 42 -5.15 -0.60 -12.57
C PHE A 42 -4.89 -0.75 -14.05
N GLU A 43 -3.64 -0.55 -14.43
CA GLU A 43 -3.10 -1.02 -15.68
C GLU A 43 -2.56 -2.44 -15.51
N LEU A 44 -2.88 -3.33 -16.44
CA LEU A 44 -2.37 -4.70 -16.48
C LEU A 44 -1.33 -4.83 -17.60
N THR A 45 -0.11 -5.17 -17.22
CA THR A 45 1.00 -5.42 -18.14
C THR A 45 1.61 -6.79 -17.89
N LYS A 46 2.61 -7.16 -18.69
CA LYS A 46 3.40 -8.37 -18.50
C LYS A 46 4.87 -8.01 -18.46
N SER A 47 5.62 -8.67 -17.58
CA SER A 47 7.08 -8.65 -17.57
C SER A 47 7.67 -9.53 -18.69
N GLU A 48 8.97 -9.47 -18.88
CA GLU A 48 9.71 -10.28 -19.87
C GLU A 48 9.52 -11.79 -19.64
N ASP A 49 9.46 -12.22 -18.39
CA ASP A 49 9.17 -13.60 -17.98
C ASP A 49 7.69 -13.98 -18.10
N SER A 50 6.85 -13.09 -18.62
CA SER A 50 5.40 -13.24 -18.76
C SER A 50 4.61 -13.26 -17.45
N SER A 51 5.17 -12.81 -16.33
CA SER A 51 4.42 -12.53 -15.11
C SER A 51 3.43 -11.39 -15.32
N HIS A 52 2.28 -11.44 -14.69
CA HIS A 52 1.28 -10.39 -14.80
C HIS A 52 1.53 -9.30 -13.75
N ILE A 53 1.51 -8.05 -14.18
CA ILE A 53 1.77 -6.89 -13.32
C ILE A 53 0.56 -5.95 -13.36
N TRP A 54 -0.06 -5.72 -12.23
CA TRP A 54 -1.07 -4.68 -12.02
C TRP A 54 -0.42 -3.50 -11.33
N THR A 55 -0.50 -2.33 -11.94
CA THR A 55 0.03 -1.09 -11.37
C THR A 55 -1.05 -0.04 -11.35
N GLY A 56 -1.21 0.65 -10.25
CA GLY A 56 -2.16 1.75 -10.15
C GLY A 56 -2.00 2.54 -8.88
N GLU A 57 -2.52 3.76 -8.91
CA GLU A 57 -2.53 4.68 -7.78
C GLU A 57 -3.76 5.57 -7.79
N CYS A 58 -4.08 6.15 -6.65
CA CYS A 58 -5.07 7.19 -6.50
C CYS A 58 -4.60 8.24 -5.49
N VAL A 59 -5.13 9.45 -5.60
CA VAL A 59 -4.80 10.57 -4.71
C VAL A 59 -5.99 10.86 -3.80
N LYS A 60 -5.74 10.99 -2.51
CA LYS A 60 -6.71 11.43 -1.52
C LYS A 60 -6.04 12.26 -0.44
N ASP A 61 -6.57 13.46 -0.17
CA ASP A 61 -6.07 14.41 0.84
C ASP A 61 -4.56 14.74 0.63
N ASP A 62 -4.15 14.96 -0.61
CA ASP A 62 -2.76 15.22 -1.03
C ASP A 62 -1.77 14.07 -0.72
N ILE A 63 -2.28 12.86 -0.50
CA ILE A 63 -1.50 11.65 -0.32
C ILE A 63 -1.76 10.73 -1.52
N ASN A 64 -0.70 10.24 -2.12
CA ASN A 64 -0.75 9.23 -3.16
C ASN A 64 -0.75 7.84 -2.51
N TYR A 65 -1.67 7.00 -2.91
CA TYR A 65 -1.83 5.60 -2.48
C TYR A 65 -1.65 4.71 -3.69
N GLY A 66 -0.60 3.91 -3.71
CA GLY A 66 -0.28 3.09 -4.87
C GLY A 66 -0.12 1.61 -4.53
N ILE A 67 -0.39 0.77 -5.52
CA ILE A 67 -0.24 -0.66 -5.46
C ILE A 67 0.42 -1.15 -6.74
N ILE A 68 1.43 -2.00 -6.57
CA ILE A 68 1.98 -2.84 -7.63
C ILE A 68 1.79 -4.29 -7.16
N CYS A 69 1.11 -5.09 -7.97
CA CYS A 69 0.91 -6.51 -7.69
C CYS A 69 1.45 -7.33 -8.86
N VAL A 70 2.37 -8.23 -8.57
CA VAL A 70 2.95 -9.15 -9.55
C VAL A 70 2.43 -10.55 -9.25
N LYS A 71 1.81 -11.21 -10.23
CA LYS A 71 1.54 -12.64 -10.20
C LYS A 71 2.63 -13.33 -10.99
N LEU A 72 3.51 -14.02 -10.29
CA LEU A 72 4.62 -14.74 -10.91
C LEU A 72 4.08 -15.83 -11.83
N LYS A 73 4.68 -15.96 -13.02
CA LYS A 73 4.39 -17.07 -13.94
C LYS A 73 4.86 -18.38 -13.34
N GLU A 74 6.06 -18.40 -12.79
CA GLU A 74 6.66 -19.54 -12.10
C GLU A 74 6.69 -19.24 -10.60
N PRO A 75 5.88 -19.93 -9.76
CA PRO A 75 5.90 -19.73 -8.32
C PRO A 75 7.25 -20.12 -7.69
N VAL A 76 7.71 -19.32 -6.74
CA VAL A 76 8.90 -19.60 -5.93
C VAL A 76 8.44 -20.24 -4.63
N THR A 77 8.72 -21.53 -4.45
CA THR A 77 8.26 -22.31 -3.29
C THR A 77 9.06 -22.04 -2.01
N ASP A 78 10.35 -21.69 -2.15
CA ASP A 78 11.18 -21.27 -1.04
C ASP A 78 10.90 -19.82 -0.68
N LEU A 79 10.38 -19.57 0.53
CA LEU A 79 9.99 -18.24 0.97
C LEU A 79 11.18 -17.30 1.17
N THR A 80 12.39 -17.82 1.40
CA THR A 80 13.59 -16.98 1.48
C THR A 80 13.96 -16.47 0.11
N MET A 81 13.94 -17.34 -0.89
CA MET A 81 14.16 -16.95 -2.28
C MET A 81 13.06 -15.99 -2.78
N ALA A 82 11.81 -16.21 -2.36
CA ALA A 82 10.70 -15.31 -2.69
C ALA A 82 10.88 -13.92 -2.06
N GLU A 83 11.39 -13.86 -0.82
CA GLU A 83 11.74 -12.59 -0.15
C GLU A 83 12.87 -11.87 -0.89
N ASP A 84 13.94 -12.59 -1.27
CA ASP A 84 15.06 -12.00 -2.01
C ASP A 84 14.62 -11.49 -3.39
N LEU A 85 13.73 -12.20 -4.08
CA LEU A 85 13.13 -11.74 -5.33
C LEU A 85 12.30 -10.45 -5.10
N MET A 86 11.48 -10.41 -4.06
CA MET A 86 10.71 -9.21 -3.69
C MET A 86 11.64 -8.02 -3.40
N ILE A 87 12.76 -8.24 -2.73
CA ILE A 87 13.77 -7.19 -2.46
C ILE A 87 14.40 -6.69 -3.77
N SER A 88 14.71 -7.58 -4.69
CA SER A 88 15.23 -7.21 -6.01
C SER A 88 14.24 -6.32 -6.79
N TYR A 89 12.94 -6.62 -6.72
CA TYR A 89 11.90 -5.74 -7.26
C TYR A 89 11.86 -4.39 -6.55
N ALA A 90 12.01 -4.35 -5.21
CA ALA A 90 12.07 -3.08 -4.46
C ALA A 90 13.25 -2.22 -4.92
N ASP A 91 14.42 -2.81 -5.17
CA ASP A 91 15.61 -2.10 -5.67
C ASP A 91 15.39 -1.55 -7.08
N TYR A 92 14.73 -2.30 -7.95
CA TYR A 92 14.31 -1.80 -9.27
C TYR A 92 13.34 -0.60 -9.14
N LEU A 93 12.35 -0.68 -8.24
CA LEU A 93 11.40 0.40 -8.00
C LEU A 93 12.07 1.67 -7.47
N LYS A 94 13.10 1.55 -6.63
CA LYS A 94 13.89 2.71 -6.17
C LYS A 94 14.48 3.48 -7.35
N THR A 95 15.01 2.78 -8.34
CA THR A 95 15.54 3.41 -9.56
C THR A 95 14.41 4.05 -10.38
N SER A 96 13.31 3.35 -10.59
CA SER A 96 12.17 3.81 -11.39
C SER A 96 11.49 5.05 -10.77
N PHE A 97 11.39 5.11 -9.46
CA PHE A 97 10.81 6.23 -8.71
C PHE A 97 11.82 7.34 -8.38
N LYS A 98 13.06 7.26 -8.88
CA LYS A 98 14.12 8.26 -8.66
C LYS A 98 14.37 8.51 -7.17
N ILE A 99 14.40 7.43 -6.38
CA ILE A 99 14.64 7.50 -4.94
C ILE A 99 16.07 7.94 -4.68
N THR A 100 16.23 8.95 -3.81
CA THR A 100 17.54 9.54 -3.48
C THR A 100 18.01 9.18 -2.08
N LYS A 101 17.07 8.81 -1.18
CA LYS A 101 17.38 8.39 0.19
C LYS A 101 16.55 7.17 0.54
N VAL A 102 17.15 6.25 1.25
CA VAL A 102 16.52 5.04 1.79
C VAL A 102 16.92 4.88 3.26
N ALA A 103 15.99 4.44 4.09
CA ALA A 103 16.30 4.08 5.47
C ALA A 103 16.80 2.63 5.60
N GLY A 104 16.60 1.83 4.55
CA GLY A 104 16.81 0.40 4.55
C GLY A 104 15.57 -0.37 5.03
N TYR A 105 15.39 -1.54 4.46
CA TYR A 105 14.18 -2.33 4.73
C TYR A 105 14.31 -3.16 6.01
N GLY A 106 13.23 -3.18 6.80
CA GLY A 106 13.05 -4.17 7.85
C GLY A 106 12.50 -5.46 7.26
N LYS A 107 13.19 -6.58 7.56
CA LYS A 107 12.78 -7.95 7.18
C LYS A 107 11.95 -8.64 8.28
N GLY A 108 11.43 -9.81 7.96
CA GLY A 108 10.80 -10.70 8.94
C GLY A 108 9.33 -10.39 9.23
N HIS A 109 8.74 -9.45 8.49
CA HIS A 109 7.31 -9.19 8.60
C HIS A 109 6.50 -10.29 7.91
N ARG A 110 5.28 -10.49 8.39
CA ARG A 110 4.32 -11.45 7.82
C ARG A 110 2.99 -10.76 7.55
N LEU A 111 2.40 -11.02 6.38
CA LEU A 111 1.08 -10.50 6.08
C LEU A 111 0.04 -11.19 6.96
N GLN A 112 -0.62 -10.42 7.84
CA GLN A 112 -1.63 -10.95 8.77
C GLN A 112 -1.15 -12.12 9.64
N ASN A 113 0.12 -12.14 10.02
CA ASN A 113 0.77 -13.20 10.78
C ASN A 113 0.76 -14.59 10.10
N LYS A 114 0.50 -14.66 8.78
CA LYS A 114 0.52 -15.92 8.04
C LYS A 114 1.96 -16.41 7.86
N GLU A 115 2.23 -17.63 8.27
CA GLU A 115 3.57 -18.23 8.20
C GLU A 115 4.10 -18.42 6.78
N ASN A 116 3.19 -18.62 5.83
CA ASN A 116 3.48 -18.78 4.41
C ASN A 116 3.68 -17.45 3.67
N THR A 117 3.94 -16.35 4.37
CA THR A 117 4.22 -15.04 3.78
C THR A 117 5.52 -14.45 4.30
N ARG A 118 6.14 -13.59 3.50
CA ARG A 118 7.26 -12.73 3.90
C ARG A 118 6.93 -11.30 3.54
N GLY A 119 7.53 -10.36 4.28
CA GLY A 119 7.31 -8.94 4.04
C GLY A 119 8.47 -8.07 4.47
N ILE A 120 8.55 -6.92 3.83
CA ILE A 120 9.49 -5.85 4.15
C ILE A 120 8.74 -4.53 4.38
N ILE A 121 9.37 -3.66 5.15
CA ILE A 121 8.96 -2.27 5.34
C ILE A 121 10.17 -1.40 5.00
N ASP A 122 9.97 -0.34 4.21
CA ASP A 122 11.02 0.60 3.90
C ASP A 122 10.48 2.04 3.85
N TYR A 123 11.38 3.01 4.01
CA TYR A 123 11.09 4.44 3.98
C TYR A 123 12.05 5.09 3.00
N TRP A 124 11.50 5.83 2.04
CA TRP A 124 12.27 6.46 0.98
C TRP A 124 12.01 7.95 0.89
N SER A 125 12.91 8.66 0.19
CA SER A 125 12.64 10.01 -0.32
C SER A 125 13.12 10.08 -1.76
N ASP A 126 12.35 10.77 -2.60
CA ASP A 126 12.67 10.95 -4.02
C ASP A 126 13.31 12.32 -4.32
N MET A 127 13.56 12.59 -5.60
CA MET A 127 14.11 13.86 -6.07
C MET A 127 13.15 15.04 -5.86
N GLU A 128 11.84 14.80 -5.82
CA GLU A 128 10.80 15.81 -5.59
C GLU A 128 10.55 16.09 -4.11
N LYS A 129 11.34 15.46 -3.23
CA LYS A 129 11.24 15.56 -1.76
C LYS A 129 9.94 14.96 -1.20
N ASN A 130 9.32 14.04 -1.92
CA ASN A 130 8.25 13.25 -1.32
C ASN A 130 8.84 12.30 -0.26
N ASN A 131 8.10 12.15 0.82
CA ASN A 131 8.33 11.12 1.82
C ASN A 131 7.51 9.89 1.43
N TRP A 132 8.17 8.74 1.32
CA TRP A 132 7.56 7.47 0.94
C TRP A 132 7.56 6.50 2.11
N LYS A 133 6.50 5.73 2.23
CA LYS A 133 6.43 4.58 3.11
C LYS A 133 5.91 3.39 2.31
N ILE A 134 6.63 2.28 2.37
CA ILE A 134 6.37 1.10 1.56
C ILE A 134 6.24 -0.12 2.47
N LYS A 135 5.28 -0.98 2.18
CA LYS A 135 5.25 -2.38 2.62
C LYS A 135 5.13 -3.28 1.41
N ALA A 136 5.93 -4.33 1.38
CA ALA A 136 5.81 -5.35 0.36
C ALA A 136 5.61 -6.72 1.00
N TRP A 137 4.87 -7.58 0.30
CA TRP A 137 4.46 -8.89 0.76
C TRP A 137 4.58 -9.92 -0.36
N THR A 138 5.02 -11.13 0.00
CA THR A 138 5.02 -12.27 -0.94
C THR A 138 4.60 -13.56 -0.24
N ASP A 139 3.96 -14.44 -1.00
CA ASP A 139 3.70 -15.85 -0.64
C ASP A 139 4.40 -16.81 -1.62
N GLY A 140 5.31 -16.28 -2.43
CA GLY A 140 6.00 -17.01 -3.48
C GLY A 140 5.21 -17.19 -4.79
N LYS A 141 3.91 -16.85 -4.81
CA LYS A 141 3.08 -16.80 -6.02
C LYS A 141 2.81 -15.37 -6.47
N PHE A 142 2.67 -14.49 -5.49
CA PHE A 142 2.42 -13.08 -5.67
C PHE A 142 3.48 -12.25 -4.95
N ILE A 143 3.76 -11.07 -5.50
CA ILE A 143 4.48 -10.00 -4.83
C ILE A 143 3.59 -8.77 -4.87
N GLY A 144 3.24 -8.22 -3.72
CA GLY A 144 2.42 -7.01 -3.59
C GLY A 144 3.21 -5.90 -2.92
N PHE A 145 3.35 -4.77 -3.61
CA PHE A 145 3.88 -3.53 -3.05
C PHE A 145 2.73 -2.58 -2.78
N MET A 146 2.61 -2.17 -1.52
CA MET A 146 1.75 -1.08 -1.08
C MET A 146 2.64 0.11 -0.77
N PHE A 147 2.37 1.27 -1.37
CA PHE A 147 3.16 2.46 -1.10
C PHE A 147 2.29 3.71 -0.98
N VAL A 148 2.75 4.62 -0.15
CA VAL A 148 2.20 5.97 -0.03
C VAL A 148 3.31 6.97 -0.16
N TYR A 149 3.01 8.13 -0.76
CA TYR A 149 3.95 9.23 -0.79
C TYR A 149 3.26 10.60 -0.79
N SER A 150 3.95 11.58 -0.23
CA SER A 150 3.54 12.97 -0.20
C SER A 150 4.73 13.86 0.17
N GLN A 151 4.69 15.14 -0.22
CA GLN A 151 5.60 16.16 0.31
C GLN A 151 5.25 16.57 1.74
N LYS A 152 4.02 16.28 2.19
CA LYS A 152 3.54 16.53 3.55
C LYS A 152 3.89 15.36 4.46
N GLU A 153 3.76 15.60 5.77
CA GLU A 153 3.81 14.53 6.75
C GLU A 153 2.71 13.48 6.50
N LEU A 154 3.09 12.21 6.55
CA LEU A 154 2.18 11.10 6.34
C LEU A 154 1.45 10.77 7.66
N PRO A 155 0.10 10.89 7.74
CA PRO A 155 -0.66 10.61 8.97
C PRO A 155 -0.66 9.11 9.29
N GLU A 156 0.17 8.72 10.26
CA GLU A 156 0.48 7.31 10.57
C GLU A 156 -0.72 6.37 10.72
N PRO A 157 -1.77 6.67 11.50
CA PRO A 157 -2.88 5.73 11.62
C PRO A 157 -3.55 5.43 10.28
N LYS A 158 -3.74 6.45 9.44
CA LYS A 158 -4.39 6.35 8.13
C LYS A 158 -3.51 5.58 7.14
N VAL A 159 -2.24 5.91 7.08
CA VAL A 159 -1.26 5.30 6.18
C VAL A 159 -1.04 3.82 6.54
N SER A 160 -0.89 3.51 7.82
CA SER A 160 -0.68 2.13 8.28
C SER A 160 -1.88 1.23 7.95
N LEU A 161 -3.12 1.71 8.10
CA LEU A 161 -4.32 0.95 7.73
C LEU A 161 -4.35 0.58 6.24
N PHE A 162 -3.92 1.48 5.35
CA PHE A 162 -3.79 1.18 3.94
C PHE A 162 -2.68 0.16 3.69
N LEU A 163 -1.46 0.41 4.20
CA LEU A 163 -0.30 -0.45 3.95
C LEU A 163 -0.49 -1.88 4.46
N ASP A 164 -1.27 -2.07 5.54
CA ASP A 164 -1.66 -3.38 6.06
C ASP A 164 -2.94 -3.94 5.41
N GLY A 165 -3.48 -3.19 4.47
CA GLY A 165 -4.75 -3.48 3.80
C GLY A 165 -4.68 -4.52 2.69
N PHE A 166 -3.52 -4.98 2.26
CA PHE A 166 -3.37 -5.96 1.17
C PHE A 166 -3.82 -7.35 1.59
N ARG A 167 -4.40 -8.10 0.65
CA ARG A 167 -4.85 -9.48 0.84
C ARG A 167 -4.50 -10.29 -0.39
N LEU A 168 -3.70 -11.33 -0.19
CA LEU A 168 -3.42 -12.34 -1.18
C LEU A 168 -4.66 -13.22 -1.42
N PRO A 169 -4.77 -13.91 -2.57
CA PRO A 169 -5.81 -14.92 -2.78
C PRO A 169 -5.77 -15.98 -1.68
N GLY A 170 -6.93 -16.51 -1.32
CA GLY A 170 -7.07 -17.59 -0.34
C GLY A 170 -6.69 -18.95 -0.94
#